data_d34c3f2adc8443cce6a8afde8de9f8bd
#
_entry.id   d34c3f2adc8443cce6a8afde8de9f8bd
#
_cell.length_a   1.000
_cell.length_b   1.000
_cell.length_c   1.000
_cell.angle_alpha   90.00
_cell.angle_beta   90.00
_cell.angle_gamma   90.00
#
_symmetry.space_group_name_H-M   'P 1'
#
loop_
_entity.id
_entity.type
_entity.pdbx_description
1 polymer ?
#
loop_
_entity_poly.entity_id
_entity_poly.type
_entity_poly.pdbx_seq_one_letter_code
_entity_poly.pdbx_strand_id
1 'polypeptide(L)'
;DVYNYGKMKRDFTYIDDIVEAVVRVQDVIPQANADWTVESGSPATSSAPYRVYNIGNSSPVELMDYITALEEALGMEAKKNMMPIQPGDVLDTSADTQPLYDLVGFKPQTSVKEGVKNFVEWYKDYYQI
;
A
#
# COMPACT_ATOMS: atom_id res chain seq x y z
N ASP A 1 5.35 -10.30 -17.53
CA ASP A 1 4.17 -11.16 -17.34
C ASP A 1 3.07 -10.39 -16.62
N VAL A 2 1.86 -10.43 -17.17
CA VAL A 2 0.68 -9.77 -16.62
C VAL A 2 -0.34 -10.84 -16.25
N TYR A 3 -0.37 -11.22 -14.99
CA TYR A 3 -1.22 -12.29 -14.49
C TYR A 3 -2.70 -11.90 -14.46
N ASN A 4 -3.57 -12.91 -14.46
CA ASN A 4 -5.02 -12.78 -14.57
C ASN A 4 -5.44 -11.84 -15.72
N TYR A 5 -4.66 -11.83 -16.81
CA TYR A 5 -4.90 -10.95 -17.96
C TYR A 5 -5.08 -9.48 -17.58
N GLY A 6 -4.40 -9.04 -16.51
CA GLY A 6 -4.47 -7.67 -15.97
C GLY A 6 -5.74 -7.36 -15.13
N LYS A 7 -6.61 -8.34 -14.91
CA LYS A 7 -7.89 -8.16 -14.18
C LYS A 7 -7.69 -8.30 -12.66
N MET A 8 -6.86 -7.45 -12.10
CA MET A 8 -6.53 -7.43 -10.67
C MET A 8 -6.51 -6.00 -10.17
N LYS A 9 -6.87 -5.79 -8.91
CA LYS A 9 -6.74 -4.50 -8.22
C LYS A 9 -5.72 -4.59 -7.11
N ARG A 10 -4.97 -3.52 -6.93
CA ARG A 10 -4.00 -3.39 -5.84
C ARG A 10 -4.09 -2.02 -5.21
N ASP A 11 -4.01 -2.00 -3.90
CA ASP A 11 -3.87 -0.78 -3.10
C ASP A 11 -2.40 -0.43 -3.01
N PHE A 12 -1.93 0.42 -3.94
CA PHE A 12 -0.56 0.89 -3.96
C PHE A 12 -0.40 2.09 -3.03
N THR A 13 0.66 2.08 -2.26
CA THR A 13 0.99 3.18 -1.35
C THR A 13 2.38 3.70 -1.67
N TYR A 14 2.51 5.02 -1.81
CA TYR A 14 3.78 5.67 -2.09
C TYR A 14 4.68 5.66 -0.85
N ILE A 15 5.99 5.55 -1.07
CA ILE A 15 6.97 5.37 0.02
C ILE A 15 6.95 6.53 1.03
N ASP A 16 6.82 7.78 0.57
CA ASP A 16 6.84 8.93 1.46
C ASP A 16 5.60 8.95 2.37
N ASP A 17 4.44 8.52 1.87
CA ASP A 17 3.24 8.35 2.68
C ASP A 17 3.43 7.27 3.76
N ILE A 18 4.14 6.17 3.43
CA ILE A 18 4.48 5.12 4.42
C ILE A 18 5.40 5.70 5.49
N VAL A 19 6.46 6.39 5.07
CA VAL A 19 7.46 6.99 5.99
C VAL A 19 6.80 8.01 6.91
N GLU A 20 5.95 8.90 6.38
CA GLU A 20 5.22 9.88 7.18
C GLU A 20 4.32 9.20 8.22
N ALA A 21 3.58 8.16 7.85
CA ALA A 21 2.76 7.40 8.79
C ALA A 21 3.60 6.76 9.90
N VAL A 22 4.74 6.16 9.57
CA VAL A 22 5.67 5.55 10.54
C VAL A 22 6.21 6.60 11.49
N VAL A 23 6.65 7.76 10.99
CA VAL A 23 7.16 8.87 11.81
C VAL A 23 6.10 9.36 12.79
N ARG A 24 4.85 9.50 12.35
CA ARG A 24 3.75 9.95 13.24
C ARG A 24 3.39 8.93 14.31
N VAL A 25 3.47 7.64 14.00
CA VAL A 25 3.12 6.57 14.95
C VAL A 25 4.19 6.37 16.01
N GLN A 26 5.48 6.64 15.72
CA GLN A 26 6.59 6.37 16.63
C GLN A 26 6.46 7.08 17.98
N ASP A 27 5.79 8.24 18.02
CA ASP A 27 5.60 9.03 19.23
C ASP A 27 4.35 8.63 20.03
N VAL A 28 3.59 7.64 19.54
CA VAL A 28 2.35 7.18 20.18
C VAL A 28 2.62 5.88 20.94
N ILE A 29 2.58 5.96 22.26
CA ILE A 29 2.75 4.78 23.13
C ILE A 29 1.45 3.98 23.16
N PRO A 30 1.44 2.71 22.68
CA PRO A 30 0.24 1.88 22.71
C PRO A 30 -0.19 1.59 24.15
N GLN A 31 -1.50 1.54 24.37
CA GLN A 31 -2.08 1.21 25.67
C GLN A 31 -2.50 -0.26 25.70
N ALA A 32 -2.34 -0.89 26.85
CA ALA A 32 -2.86 -2.23 27.09
C ALA A 32 -4.42 -2.23 27.05
N ASN A 33 -4.98 -3.27 26.46
CA ASN A 33 -6.42 -3.51 26.50
C ASN A 33 -6.73 -4.54 27.59
N ALA A 34 -7.22 -4.06 28.75
CA ALA A 34 -7.49 -4.91 29.91
C ALA A 34 -8.61 -5.95 29.65
N ASP A 35 -9.51 -5.66 28.71
CA ASP A 35 -10.63 -6.55 28.34
C ASP A 35 -10.26 -7.55 27.25
N TRP A 36 -9.00 -7.57 26.80
CA TRP A 36 -8.56 -8.47 25.74
C TRP A 36 -8.46 -9.91 26.24
N THR A 37 -9.06 -10.85 25.52
CA THR A 37 -8.91 -12.29 25.74
C THR A 37 -8.55 -13.00 24.43
N VAL A 38 -8.06 -14.24 24.52
CA VAL A 38 -7.71 -15.05 23.34
C VAL A 38 -8.96 -15.38 22.50
N GLU A 39 -10.12 -15.50 23.16
CA GLU A 39 -11.38 -15.88 22.50
C GLU A 39 -12.08 -14.70 21.81
N SER A 40 -11.93 -13.49 22.34
CA SER A 40 -12.69 -12.30 21.87
C SER A 40 -11.82 -11.12 21.48
N GLY A 41 -10.52 -11.19 21.69
CA GLY A 41 -9.58 -10.10 21.42
C GLY A 41 -9.29 -9.90 19.93
N SER A 42 -9.26 -8.64 19.50
CA SER A 42 -8.75 -8.31 18.16
C SER A 42 -7.25 -8.61 18.08
N PRO A 43 -6.75 -9.21 16.98
CA PRO A 43 -5.32 -9.43 16.78
C PRO A 43 -4.52 -8.11 16.65
N ALA A 44 -5.20 -6.99 16.46
CA ALA A 44 -4.56 -5.66 16.42
C ALA A 44 -4.28 -5.07 17.81
N THR A 45 -4.73 -5.71 18.89
CA THR A 45 -4.57 -5.27 20.31
C THR A 45 -4.09 -6.43 21.17
N SER A 46 -3.71 -6.15 22.42
CA SER A 46 -3.29 -7.15 23.39
C SER A 46 -3.58 -6.66 24.81
N SER A 47 -3.57 -7.56 25.77
CA SER A 47 -3.54 -7.23 27.21
C SER A 47 -2.24 -6.53 27.65
N ALA A 48 -1.19 -6.58 26.84
CA ALA A 48 0.03 -5.78 27.00
C ALA A 48 -0.03 -4.51 26.12
N PRO A 49 0.86 -3.51 26.34
CA PRO A 49 1.01 -2.34 25.47
C PRO A 49 1.44 -2.76 24.05
N TYR A 50 0.48 -2.97 23.17
CA TYR A 50 0.68 -3.45 21.81
C TYR A 50 -0.45 -2.99 20.90
N ARG A 51 -0.11 -2.53 19.68
CA ARG A 51 -1.06 -2.15 18.66
C ARG A 51 -0.49 -2.38 17.27
N VAL A 52 -1.32 -2.92 16.36
CA VAL A 52 -1.01 -3.02 14.92
C VAL A 52 -1.90 -2.05 14.16
N TYR A 53 -1.29 -1.32 13.23
CA TYR A 53 -1.99 -0.45 12.30
C TYR A 53 -1.65 -0.82 10.86
N ASN A 54 -2.64 -0.77 9.98
CA ASN A 54 -2.40 -0.82 8.56
C ASN A 54 -2.04 0.58 8.04
N ILE A 55 -1.07 0.64 7.14
CA ILE A 55 -0.74 1.84 6.37
C ILE A 55 -1.01 1.50 4.90
N GLY A 56 -1.94 2.19 4.29
CA GLY A 56 -2.34 1.97 2.90
C GLY A 56 -3.09 3.18 2.35
N ASN A 57 -3.21 3.26 1.03
CA ASN A 57 -3.90 4.37 0.37
C ASN A 57 -5.43 4.23 0.44
N SER A 58 -5.94 3.03 0.72
CA SER A 58 -7.38 2.69 0.73
C SER A 58 -8.08 3.08 -0.58
N SER A 59 -7.35 3.01 -1.69
CA SER A 59 -7.80 3.37 -3.04
C SER A 59 -7.27 2.38 -4.07
N PRO A 60 -7.79 1.13 -4.10
CA PRO A 60 -7.33 0.13 -5.04
C PRO A 60 -7.52 0.58 -6.49
N VAL A 61 -6.49 0.39 -7.31
CA VAL A 61 -6.49 0.69 -8.74
C VAL A 61 -6.32 -0.58 -9.57
N GLU A 62 -6.80 -0.57 -10.80
CA GLU A 62 -6.58 -1.66 -11.74
C GLU A 62 -5.09 -1.82 -12.05
N LEU A 63 -4.61 -3.05 -12.15
CA LEU A 63 -3.22 -3.34 -12.51
C LEU A 63 -2.82 -2.70 -13.84
N MET A 64 -3.75 -2.66 -14.80
CA MET A 64 -3.49 -2.05 -16.11
C MET A 64 -3.30 -0.53 -16.02
N ASP A 65 -3.99 0.16 -15.11
CA ASP A 65 -3.79 1.59 -14.88
C ASP A 65 -2.41 1.88 -14.31
N TYR A 66 -1.93 1.01 -13.40
CA TYR A 66 -0.56 1.08 -12.88
C TYR A 66 0.49 0.91 -13.99
N ILE A 67 0.30 -0.08 -14.87
CA ILE A 67 1.19 -0.31 -16.03
C ILE A 67 1.17 0.89 -16.97
N THR A 68 -0.01 1.44 -17.26
CA THR A 68 -0.15 2.64 -18.10
C THR A 68 0.57 3.84 -17.50
N ALA A 69 0.46 4.04 -16.17
CA ALA A 69 1.20 5.11 -15.50
C ALA A 69 2.73 4.95 -15.64
N LEU A 70 3.24 3.72 -15.58
CA LEU A 70 4.67 3.43 -15.83
C LEU A 70 5.06 3.72 -17.28
N GLU A 71 4.26 3.30 -18.24
CA GLU A 71 4.49 3.55 -19.68
C GLU A 71 4.53 5.05 -19.98
N GLU A 72 3.58 5.82 -19.42
CA GLU A 72 3.56 7.28 -19.56
C GLU A 72 4.81 7.94 -18.95
N ALA A 73 5.20 7.54 -17.74
CA ALA A 73 6.34 8.13 -17.04
C ALA A 73 7.69 7.79 -17.70
N LEU A 74 7.81 6.59 -18.27
CA LEU A 74 9.00 6.14 -19.01
C LEU A 74 9.05 6.68 -20.45
N GLY A 75 7.89 7.01 -21.05
CA GLY A 75 7.77 7.37 -22.45
C GLY A 75 7.93 6.18 -23.41
N MET A 76 7.59 4.97 -22.95
CA MET A 76 7.71 3.75 -23.75
C MET A 76 6.61 2.73 -23.39
N GLU A 77 6.23 1.93 -24.36
CA GLU A 77 5.27 0.83 -24.15
C GLU A 77 5.95 -0.43 -23.63
N ALA A 78 5.33 -1.10 -22.67
CA ALA A 78 5.79 -2.39 -22.14
C ALA A 78 5.38 -3.55 -23.08
N LYS A 79 6.25 -4.52 -23.25
CA LYS A 79 5.92 -5.80 -23.89
C LYS A 79 5.18 -6.68 -22.87
N LYS A 80 3.85 -6.72 -22.96
CA LYS A 80 2.99 -7.44 -22.02
C LYS A 80 2.77 -8.89 -22.47
N ASN A 81 3.12 -9.84 -21.62
CA ASN A 81 2.78 -11.26 -21.78
C ASN A 81 1.58 -11.56 -20.85
N MET A 82 0.40 -11.71 -21.44
CA MET A 82 -0.84 -11.89 -20.69
C MET A 82 -0.98 -13.34 -20.23
N MET A 83 -1.00 -13.57 -18.92
CA MET A 83 -0.99 -14.88 -18.29
C MET A 83 -2.29 -15.13 -17.50
N PRO A 84 -2.70 -16.40 -17.33
CA PRO A 84 -3.78 -16.74 -16.40
C PRO A 84 -3.36 -16.42 -14.95
N ILE A 85 -4.34 -16.37 -14.05
CA ILE A 85 -4.09 -16.18 -12.62
C ILE A 85 -3.21 -17.30 -12.06
N GLN A 86 -2.28 -16.93 -11.21
CA GLN A 86 -1.45 -17.91 -10.49
C GLN A 86 -2.23 -18.52 -9.30
N PRO A 87 -2.04 -19.81 -8.98
CA PRO A 87 -2.60 -20.40 -7.78
C PRO A 87 -2.13 -19.65 -6.52
N GLY A 88 -3.07 -19.30 -5.66
CA GLY A 88 -2.80 -18.58 -4.42
C GLY A 88 -2.72 -17.04 -4.55
N ASP A 89 -2.82 -16.51 -5.77
CA ASP A 89 -2.89 -15.05 -5.95
C ASP A 89 -4.30 -14.52 -5.63
N VAL A 90 -4.38 -13.27 -5.14
CA VAL A 90 -5.64 -12.62 -4.79
C VAL A 90 -6.04 -11.59 -5.85
N LEU A 91 -7.33 -11.44 -6.09
CA LEU A 91 -7.85 -10.52 -7.10
C LEU A 91 -7.73 -9.06 -6.69
N ASP A 92 -8.04 -8.78 -5.41
CA ASP A 92 -8.07 -7.43 -4.87
C ASP A 92 -7.31 -7.36 -3.55
N THR A 93 -6.62 -6.25 -3.31
CA THR A 93 -6.06 -5.90 -2.01
C THR A 93 -6.53 -4.52 -1.59
N SER A 94 -6.84 -4.37 -0.31
CA SER A 94 -7.19 -3.09 0.30
C SER A 94 -6.82 -3.12 1.78
N ALA A 95 -6.44 -1.97 2.33
CA ALA A 95 -6.14 -1.81 3.74
C ALA A 95 -7.25 -1.00 4.44
N ASP A 96 -7.71 -1.48 5.60
CA ASP A 96 -8.47 -0.65 6.53
C ASP A 96 -7.47 0.25 7.28
N THR A 97 -7.48 1.52 6.96
CA THR A 97 -6.57 2.53 7.53
C THR A 97 -7.25 3.48 8.51
N GLN A 98 -8.55 3.28 8.77
CA GLN A 98 -9.30 4.14 9.68
C GLN A 98 -8.68 4.20 11.08
N PRO A 99 -8.21 3.08 11.69
CA PRO A 99 -7.55 3.12 12.99
C PRO A 99 -6.29 3.97 13.03
N LEU A 100 -5.52 4.02 11.94
CA LEU A 100 -4.35 4.91 11.83
C LEU A 100 -4.77 6.37 11.74
N TYR A 101 -5.76 6.67 10.90
CA TYR A 101 -6.28 8.03 10.76
C TYR A 101 -6.84 8.57 12.09
N ASP A 102 -7.59 7.77 12.83
CA ASP A 102 -8.15 8.14 14.12
C ASP A 102 -7.03 8.43 15.15
N LEU A 103 -5.89 7.74 15.03
CA LEU A 103 -4.76 7.89 15.95
C LEU A 103 -3.95 9.15 15.68
N VAL A 104 -3.54 9.37 14.43
CA VAL A 104 -2.52 10.38 14.08
C VAL A 104 -3.02 11.45 13.09
N GLY A 105 -4.29 11.39 12.68
CA GLY A 105 -4.89 12.34 11.76
C GLY A 105 -4.27 12.33 10.35
N PHE A 106 -3.65 11.21 9.96
CA PHE A 106 -2.95 11.10 8.68
C PHE A 106 -3.53 9.95 7.83
N LYS A 107 -3.65 10.21 6.54
CA LYS A 107 -4.02 9.22 5.54
C LYS A 107 -3.14 9.41 4.30
N PRO A 108 -2.54 8.36 3.75
CA PRO A 108 -1.89 8.39 2.45
C PRO A 108 -2.80 8.97 1.37
N GLN A 109 -2.25 9.82 0.49
CA GLN A 109 -3.01 10.53 -0.54
C GLN A 109 -2.28 10.59 -1.89
N THR A 110 -1.03 10.17 -1.96
CA THR A 110 -0.26 10.19 -3.21
C THR A 110 -0.91 9.26 -4.24
N SER A 111 -1.30 9.83 -5.36
CA SER A 111 -1.90 9.05 -6.45
C SER A 111 -0.87 8.10 -7.08
N VAL A 112 -1.35 6.99 -7.67
CA VAL A 112 -0.47 6.06 -8.41
C VAL A 112 0.31 6.79 -9.50
N LYS A 113 -0.33 7.67 -10.25
CA LYS A 113 0.33 8.43 -11.33
C LYS A 113 1.48 9.30 -10.80
N GLU A 114 1.26 9.99 -9.69
CA GLU A 114 2.28 10.83 -9.05
C GLU A 114 3.42 9.99 -8.45
N GLY A 115 3.08 8.96 -7.68
CA GLY A 115 4.07 8.08 -7.06
C GLY A 115 4.93 7.35 -8.10
N VAL A 116 4.33 6.86 -9.19
CA VAL A 116 5.06 6.25 -10.31
C VAL A 116 5.97 7.25 -11.01
N LYS A 117 5.50 8.47 -11.25
CA LYS A 117 6.31 9.53 -11.85
C LYS A 117 7.55 9.81 -11.00
N ASN A 118 7.37 10.04 -9.70
CA ASN A 118 8.47 10.32 -8.77
C ASN A 118 9.46 9.14 -8.71
N PHE A 119 8.93 7.90 -8.69
CA PHE A 119 9.77 6.70 -8.72
C PHE A 119 10.61 6.62 -10.01
N VAL A 120 10.01 6.87 -11.17
CA VAL A 120 10.73 6.83 -12.45
C VAL A 120 11.80 7.93 -12.54
N GLU A 121 11.51 9.12 -12.04
CA GLU A 121 12.49 10.22 -11.98
C GLU A 121 13.69 9.82 -11.11
N TRP A 122 13.43 9.31 -9.89
CA TRP A 122 14.47 8.79 -9.02
C TRP A 122 15.25 7.64 -9.66
N TYR A 123 14.57 6.70 -10.31
CA TYR A 123 15.19 5.54 -10.95
C TYR A 123 16.15 5.96 -12.06
N LYS A 124 15.72 6.88 -12.93
CA LYS A 124 16.55 7.42 -14.00
C LYS A 124 17.79 8.15 -13.47
N ASP A 125 17.61 8.95 -12.43
CA ASP A 125 18.73 9.67 -11.79
C ASP A 125 19.71 8.71 -11.12
N TYR A 126 19.21 7.76 -10.34
CA TYR A 126 20.03 6.79 -9.62
C TYR A 126 20.87 5.91 -10.55
N TYR A 127 20.28 5.43 -11.65
CA TYR A 127 20.96 4.57 -12.61
C TYR A 127 21.64 5.33 -13.75
N GLN A 128 21.53 6.65 -13.80
CA GLN A 128 22.09 7.54 -14.81
C GLN A 128 21.68 7.16 -16.25
N ILE A 129 20.39 6.90 -16.46
CA ILE A 129 19.80 6.50 -17.76
C ILE A 129 18.71 7.47 -18.22
#